data_01e1e1595e0a38b96b2a950279636f10
#
_entry.id   01e1e1595e0a38b96b2a950279636f10
#
_cell.length_a   1.000
_cell.length_b   1.000
_cell.length_c   1.000
_cell.angle_alpha   90.00
_cell.angle_beta   90.00
_cell.angle_gamma   90.00
#
_symmetry.space_group_name_H-M   'P 1'
#
loop_
_entity.id
_entity.type
_entity.pdbx_description
1 polymer ?
#
loop_
_entity_poly.entity_id
_entity_poly.type
_entity_poly.pdbx_seq_one_letter_code
_entity_poly.pdbx_strand_id
1 'polypeptide(L)'
;MFFFLKRIYQSSKSLQVKQCATALPEVVEENILYLVAGKQSCSSVEVPAKGVFWILGDPIGALSSPENLIKANGDIDLHTLYTELAGHYNWFWVGRDRLATGSSFGGILPVYYHHEINCVCISSSSDFLADRINAPANDRRYILERLLFHYPLFDATWYQEIKLLPAHSQLSITATHFSVRKNLDFSAYSGTPSKSHNRDLNQLAEQFVSACSDFMPVNRFGISLTGGFDGRTLVGVALKNNRSFFTYSFGASSSSDIQVPARQAKKLGLSHHSIILDENYLRNDADRSIQDFMSLSDYHGNVGRPHYLYSASILSQETSFIVTGNFGSELFRALHLPGMMMTKHLIDVFSSSDRQWKDRLWTEVKSWGQNDFDAELEGLIDDINKYLDESGMTGNARFYRFVYEELFRKYFGPEIIMQNHFLNNRTPYLNYSFVHSLNQTIWSGVHRPLFEENKFKRMIGQLFYAQVLRMSDHRLYRMKTSKGYAPNDVGESWRKPVLFYRYIQQKFNQNEALDDNNVFSVIEHFMQESKLNGIPDSGITFKGLNRDTLINWLSIAYGITKRNANHYASTTY
;
A
#
# COMPACT_ATOMS: atom_id res chain seq x y z
N MET A 1 -8.82 -13.54 2.26
CA MET A 1 -8.35 -13.97 0.92
C MET A 1 -7.03 -14.68 1.05
N PHE A 2 -6.90 -15.87 0.45
CA PHE A 2 -5.69 -16.68 0.57
C PHE A 2 -5.53 -17.58 -0.67
N PHE A 3 -4.29 -17.86 -1.07
CA PHE A 3 -3.99 -18.89 -2.07
C PHE A 3 -2.72 -19.66 -1.73
N PHE A 4 -2.63 -20.89 -2.21
CA PHE A 4 -1.45 -21.74 -2.08
C PHE A 4 -1.35 -22.71 -3.25
N LEU A 5 -0.13 -22.96 -3.72
CA LEU A 5 0.25 -24.02 -4.66
C LEU A 5 1.60 -24.58 -4.27
N LYS A 6 1.73 -25.92 -4.28
CA LYS A 6 3.02 -26.61 -4.39
C LYS A 6 3.06 -27.35 -5.72
N ARG A 7 3.91 -26.92 -6.63
CA ARG A 7 4.14 -27.55 -7.93
C ARG A 7 5.41 -28.37 -7.90
N ILE A 8 5.28 -29.69 -8.19
CA ILE A 8 6.43 -30.59 -8.37
C ILE A 8 6.75 -30.65 -9.85
N TYR A 9 8.02 -30.46 -10.20
CA TYR A 9 8.51 -30.57 -11.57
C TYR A 9 8.49 -32.03 -12.03
N GLN A 10 8.31 -32.23 -13.35
CA GLN A 10 8.22 -33.56 -13.98
C GLN A 10 7.11 -34.46 -13.41
N SER A 11 6.18 -33.92 -12.64
CA SER A 11 5.01 -34.66 -12.18
C SER A 11 4.10 -35.01 -13.35
N SER A 12 3.61 -36.25 -13.39
CA SER A 12 2.59 -36.68 -14.37
C SER A 12 1.21 -36.08 -14.09
N LYS A 13 1.00 -35.48 -12.91
CA LYS A 13 -0.26 -34.83 -12.54
C LYS A 13 -0.41 -33.50 -13.24
N SER A 14 -1.52 -33.29 -13.92
CA SER A 14 -1.89 -31.99 -14.49
C SER A 14 -2.15 -30.96 -13.39
N LEU A 15 -1.93 -29.69 -13.72
CA LEU A 15 -2.28 -28.58 -12.83
C LEU A 15 -3.80 -28.45 -12.73
N GLN A 16 -4.33 -28.40 -11.52
CA GLN A 16 -5.75 -28.21 -11.21
C GLN A 16 -5.98 -26.96 -10.36
N VAL A 17 -7.20 -26.46 -10.35
CA VAL A 17 -7.63 -25.36 -9.47
C VAL A 17 -8.75 -25.84 -8.59
N LYS A 18 -8.67 -25.56 -7.29
CA LYS A 18 -9.70 -25.88 -6.30
C LYS A 18 -10.10 -24.63 -5.54
N GLN A 19 -11.34 -24.23 -5.68
CA GLN A 19 -11.91 -23.17 -4.86
C GLN A 19 -12.31 -23.75 -3.49
N CYS A 20 -11.94 -23.05 -2.41
CA CYS A 20 -12.30 -23.37 -1.06
C CYS A 20 -13.15 -22.23 -0.48
N ALA A 21 -14.21 -22.57 0.24
CA ALA A 21 -15.18 -21.57 0.75
C ALA A 21 -14.55 -20.66 1.82
N THR A 22 -13.92 -21.22 2.84
CA THR A 22 -13.46 -20.48 4.02
C THR A 22 -12.01 -20.74 4.40
N ALA A 23 -11.49 -21.94 4.18
CA ALA A 23 -10.13 -22.32 4.56
C ALA A 23 -9.55 -23.35 3.59
N LEU A 24 -8.23 -23.57 3.68
CA LEU A 24 -7.57 -24.69 3.00
C LEU A 24 -7.99 -26.02 3.65
N PRO A 25 -7.93 -27.15 2.89
CA PRO A 25 -8.07 -28.48 3.48
C PRO A 25 -6.88 -28.77 4.42
N GLU A 26 -7.07 -29.64 5.40
CA GLU A 26 -6.01 -30.08 6.32
C GLU A 26 -4.81 -30.65 5.56
N VAL A 27 -5.08 -31.43 4.51
CA VAL A 27 -4.05 -31.96 3.61
C VAL A 27 -4.10 -31.20 2.27
N VAL A 28 -3.04 -30.50 1.95
CA VAL A 28 -2.87 -29.83 0.65
C VAL A 28 -2.14 -30.76 -0.32
N GLU A 29 -2.75 -30.98 -1.47
CA GLU A 29 -2.19 -31.83 -2.52
C GLU A 29 -1.25 -31.05 -3.43
N GLU A 30 -0.26 -31.74 -3.97
CA GLU A 30 0.65 -31.19 -4.96
C GLU A 30 -0.03 -30.99 -6.32
N ASN A 31 0.41 -29.97 -7.06
CA ASN A 31 -0.14 -29.59 -8.37
C ASN A 31 -1.62 -29.12 -8.34
N ILE A 32 -2.11 -28.73 -7.18
CA ILE A 32 -3.40 -28.07 -7.04
C ILE A 32 -3.20 -26.65 -6.55
N LEU A 33 -3.72 -25.67 -7.31
CA LEU A 33 -3.84 -24.27 -6.90
C LEU A 33 -5.11 -24.13 -6.07
N TYR A 34 -4.95 -23.91 -4.78
CA TYR A 34 -6.06 -23.63 -3.87
C TYR A 34 -6.34 -22.13 -3.83
N LEU A 35 -7.60 -21.75 -4.01
CA LEU A 35 -8.06 -20.36 -3.94
C LEU A 35 -9.13 -20.22 -2.85
N VAL A 36 -8.90 -19.36 -1.87
CA VAL A 36 -9.81 -19.07 -0.74
C VAL A 36 -10.19 -17.61 -0.78
N ALA A 37 -11.42 -17.28 -1.17
CA ALA A 37 -11.87 -15.90 -1.33
C ALA A 37 -12.15 -15.19 0.00
N GLY A 38 -12.71 -15.89 0.98
CA GLY A 38 -13.22 -15.27 2.20
C GLY A 38 -14.40 -14.35 1.91
N LYS A 39 -14.30 -13.08 2.28
CA LYS A 39 -15.34 -12.06 1.97
C LYS A 39 -15.18 -11.41 0.59
N GLN A 40 -14.13 -11.73 -0.14
CA GLN A 40 -13.89 -11.22 -1.49
C GLN A 40 -14.39 -12.17 -2.57
N SER A 41 -14.23 -11.80 -3.83
CA SER A 41 -14.64 -12.64 -4.94
C SER A 41 -13.53 -13.58 -5.40
N CYS A 42 -13.95 -14.73 -5.93
CA CYS A 42 -13.12 -15.60 -6.75
C CYS A 42 -13.91 -15.88 -8.02
N SER A 43 -13.42 -15.43 -9.15
CA SER A 43 -14.07 -15.57 -10.45
C SER A 43 -13.11 -16.11 -11.48
N SER A 44 -13.66 -16.69 -12.55
CA SER A 44 -12.87 -17.20 -13.67
C SER A 44 -13.50 -16.83 -15.01
N VAL A 45 -12.63 -16.68 -16.02
CA VAL A 45 -13.00 -16.46 -17.41
C VAL A 45 -12.25 -17.46 -18.27
N GLU A 46 -12.98 -18.27 -19.02
CA GLU A 46 -12.40 -19.23 -19.95
C GLU A 46 -11.94 -18.51 -21.22
N VAL A 47 -10.70 -18.78 -21.66
CA VAL A 47 -10.16 -18.34 -22.95
C VAL A 47 -10.10 -19.57 -23.84
N PRO A 48 -10.97 -19.70 -24.84
CA PRO A 48 -11.12 -20.91 -25.63
C PRO A 48 -9.81 -21.47 -26.17
N ALA A 49 -9.61 -22.77 -26.02
CA ALA A 49 -8.40 -23.52 -26.45
C ALA A 49 -7.07 -23.10 -25.81
N LYS A 50 -7.04 -22.13 -24.89
CA LYS A 50 -5.81 -21.61 -24.26
C LYS A 50 -5.71 -21.91 -22.75
N GLY A 51 -6.79 -21.71 -22.00
CA GLY A 51 -6.80 -21.94 -20.57
C GLY A 51 -7.88 -21.14 -19.85
N VAL A 52 -7.73 -21.01 -18.54
CA VAL A 52 -8.67 -20.28 -17.68
C VAL A 52 -7.94 -19.18 -16.93
N PHE A 53 -8.46 -17.97 -17.00
CA PHE A 53 -8.02 -16.82 -16.24
C PHE A 53 -8.83 -16.74 -14.93
N TRP A 54 -8.14 -16.79 -13.81
CA TRP A 54 -8.72 -16.70 -12.47
C TRP A 54 -8.36 -15.38 -11.82
N ILE A 55 -9.31 -14.82 -11.10
CA ILE A 55 -9.14 -13.57 -10.34
C ILE A 55 -9.59 -13.82 -8.91
N LEU A 56 -8.72 -13.47 -7.97
CA LEU A 56 -8.98 -13.57 -6.53
C LEU A 56 -8.82 -12.18 -5.91
N GLY A 57 -9.92 -11.57 -5.46
CA GLY A 57 -9.92 -10.22 -4.88
C GLY A 57 -11.13 -9.39 -5.32
N ASP A 58 -10.94 -8.07 -5.46
CA ASP A 58 -11.98 -7.12 -5.89
C ASP A 58 -11.59 -6.46 -7.23
N PRO A 59 -11.82 -7.13 -8.37
CA PRO A 59 -11.60 -6.55 -9.69
C PRO A 59 -12.67 -5.51 -10.00
N ILE A 60 -12.29 -4.41 -10.66
CA ILE A 60 -13.16 -3.32 -11.08
C ILE A 60 -13.03 -3.14 -12.58
N GLY A 61 -14.15 -3.17 -13.30
CA GLY A 61 -14.24 -3.19 -14.75
C GLY A 61 -14.72 -4.53 -15.28
N ALA A 62 -14.92 -4.63 -16.58
CA ALA A 62 -15.42 -5.82 -17.25
C ALA A 62 -14.37 -6.40 -18.21
N LEU A 63 -14.15 -7.71 -18.15
CA LEU A 63 -13.39 -8.43 -19.15
C LEU A 63 -14.30 -8.67 -20.37
N SER A 64 -14.37 -7.71 -21.28
CA SER A 64 -15.23 -7.80 -22.47
C SER A 64 -14.70 -8.76 -23.54
N SER A 65 -13.37 -8.96 -23.58
CA SER A 65 -12.68 -9.78 -24.60
C SER A 65 -11.46 -10.45 -23.96
N PRO A 66 -11.65 -11.56 -23.24
CA PRO A 66 -10.57 -12.23 -22.49
C PRO A 66 -9.44 -12.74 -23.41
N GLU A 67 -9.71 -12.96 -24.70
CA GLU A 67 -8.69 -13.32 -25.70
C GLU A 67 -7.61 -12.24 -25.86
N ASN A 68 -7.99 -10.97 -25.68
CA ASN A 68 -7.06 -9.83 -25.79
C ASN A 68 -6.05 -9.79 -24.65
N LEU A 69 -6.29 -10.50 -23.54
CA LEU A 69 -5.35 -10.62 -22.44
C LEU A 69 -4.16 -11.55 -22.77
N ILE A 70 -4.23 -12.30 -23.86
CA ILE A 70 -3.22 -13.30 -24.22
C ILE A 70 -2.50 -12.89 -25.49
N LYS A 71 -1.19 -12.68 -25.39
CA LYS A 71 -0.32 -12.42 -26.55
C LYS A 71 -0.19 -13.65 -27.45
N ALA A 72 0.27 -13.46 -28.68
CA ALA A 72 0.47 -14.53 -29.65
C ALA A 72 1.39 -15.66 -29.14
N ASN A 73 2.36 -15.34 -28.28
CA ASN A 73 3.26 -16.29 -27.64
C ASN A 73 2.65 -17.01 -26.41
N GLY A 74 1.38 -16.74 -26.08
CA GLY A 74 0.69 -17.34 -24.93
C GLY A 74 0.95 -16.64 -23.59
N ASP A 75 1.69 -15.52 -23.56
CA ASP A 75 1.89 -14.73 -22.35
C ASP A 75 0.71 -13.81 -22.08
N ILE A 76 0.52 -13.47 -20.80
CA ILE A 76 -0.45 -12.43 -20.40
C ILE A 76 0.03 -11.07 -20.89
N ASP A 77 -0.86 -10.31 -21.52
CA ASP A 77 -0.64 -8.90 -21.79
C ASP A 77 -1.02 -8.07 -20.56
N LEU A 78 -0.03 -7.82 -19.69
CA LEU A 78 -0.26 -7.04 -18.47
C LEU A 78 -0.68 -5.60 -18.74
N HIS A 79 -0.29 -5.01 -19.87
CA HIS A 79 -0.75 -3.66 -20.21
C HIS A 79 -2.26 -3.67 -20.41
N THR A 80 -2.77 -4.53 -21.27
CA THR A 80 -4.21 -4.70 -21.50
C THR A 80 -4.92 -5.11 -20.21
N LEU A 81 -4.35 -6.03 -19.43
CA LEU A 81 -4.93 -6.43 -18.15
C LEU A 81 -5.11 -5.22 -17.21
N TYR A 82 -4.10 -4.36 -17.06
CA TYR A 82 -4.19 -3.19 -16.17
C TYR A 82 -5.10 -2.08 -16.71
N THR A 83 -5.30 -1.96 -18.01
CA THR A 83 -6.23 -0.99 -18.61
C THR A 83 -7.68 -1.44 -18.55
N GLU A 84 -7.94 -2.74 -18.65
CA GLU A 84 -9.28 -3.33 -18.63
C GLU A 84 -9.77 -3.64 -17.20
N LEU A 85 -8.85 -3.88 -16.25
CA LEU A 85 -9.16 -4.33 -14.91
C LEU A 85 -8.42 -3.51 -13.85
N ALA A 86 -9.18 -2.77 -13.06
CA ALA A 86 -8.65 -2.04 -11.90
C ALA A 86 -8.98 -2.77 -10.58
N GLY A 87 -8.59 -2.19 -9.43
CA GLY A 87 -8.85 -2.72 -8.10
C GLY A 87 -7.71 -3.55 -7.54
N HIS A 88 -7.96 -4.23 -6.40
CA HIS A 88 -6.97 -5.03 -5.70
C HIS A 88 -7.28 -6.52 -5.83
N TYR A 89 -6.47 -7.25 -6.59
CA TYR A 89 -6.63 -8.68 -6.86
C TYR A 89 -5.30 -9.34 -7.18
N ASN A 90 -5.24 -10.66 -6.95
CA ASN A 90 -4.26 -11.54 -7.57
C ASN A 90 -4.91 -12.22 -8.77
N TRP A 91 -4.14 -12.44 -9.81
CA TRP A 91 -4.59 -13.10 -11.01
C TRP A 91 -3.78 -14.38 -11.29
N PHE A 92 -4.43 -15.37 -11.89
CA PHE A 92 -3.83 -16.63 -12.25
C PHE A 92 -4.26 -17.01 -13.66
N TRP A 93 -3.30 -17.26 -14.51
CA TRP A 93 -3.53 -17.89 -15.80
C TRP A 93 -3.19 -19.37 -15.68
N VAL A 94 -4.15 -20.24 -15.87
CA VAL A 94 -3.99 -21.68 -15.77
C VAL A 94 -4.22 -22.27 -17.15
N GLY A 95 -3.12 -22.53 -17.85
CA GLY A 95 -3.11 -23.28 -19.10
C GLY A 95 -2.91 -24.77 -18.86
N ARG A 96 -2.80 -25.55 -19.94
CA ARG A 96 -2.66 -27.00 -19.88
C ARG A 96 -1.44 -27.44 -19.06
N ASP A 97 -0.27 -26.84 -19.34
CA ASP A 97 1.01 -27.25 -18.73
C ASP A 97 1.72 -26.06 -18.04
N ARG A 98 1.06 -24.93 -17.92
CA ARG A 98 1.64 -23.69 -17.43
C ARG A 98 0.67 -22.97 -16.49
N LEU A 99 1.24 -22.44 -15.40
CA LEU A 99 0.60 -21.41 -14.57
C LEU A 99 1.40 -20.11 -14.70
N ALA A 100 0.70 -18.99 -14.84
CA ALA A 100 1.28 -17.67 -14.61
C ALA A 100 0.44 -16.91 -13.58
N THR A 101 1.09 -16.11 -12.75
CA THR A 101 0.41 -15.35 -11.69
C THR A 101 1.10 -14.03 -11.42
N GLY A 102 0.35 -13.10 -10.87
CA GLY A 102 0.80 -11.80 -10.42
C GLY A 102 -0.28 -11.06 -9.65
N SER A 103 -0.04 -9.79 -9.41
CA SER A 103 -0.98 -8.90 -8.74
C SER A 103 -1.50 -7.83 -9.70
N SER A 104 -2.58 -7.14 -9.33
CA SER A 104 -3.06 -5.93 -9.99
C SER A 104 -2.01 -4.81 -10.00
N PHE A 105 -2.28 -3.73 -10.72
CA PHE A 105 -1.40 -2.56 -10.76
C PHE A 105 -1.06 -2.07 -9.33
N GLY A 106 0.22 -1.76 -9.10
CA GLY A 106 0.75 -1.37 -7.79
C GLY A 106 1.21 -2.53 -6.91
N GLY A 107 0.84 -3.80 -7.22
CA GLY A 107 1.32 -4.98 -6.49
C GLY A 107 0.92 -5.02 -5.02
N ILE A 108 -0.24 -4.45 -4.65
CA ILE A 108 -0.68 -4.28 -3.26
C ILE A 108 -0.92 -5.63 -2.56
N LEU A 109 -1.53 -6.58 -3.26
CA LEU A 109 -1.74 -7.92 -2.73
C LEU A 109 -0.51 -8.79 -3.05
N PRO A 110 0.16 -9.35 -2.03
CA PRO A 110 1.44 -10.03 -2.23
C PRO A 110 1.28 -11.39 -2.92
N VAL A 111 2.33 -11.77 -3.62
CA VAL A 111 2.59 -13.14 -4.07
C VAL A 111 3.97 -13.52 -3.53
N TYR A 112 4.00 -14.39 -2.54
CA TYR A 112 5.24 -14.96 -2.02
C TYR A 112 5.56 -16.26 -2.75
N TYR A 113 6.85 -16.53 -2.95
CA TYR A 113 7.28 -17.77 -3.58
C TYR A 113 8.58 -18.32 -2.99
N HIS A 114 8.70 -19.61 -3.06
CA HIS A 114 9.90 -20.39 -2.78
C HIS A 114 10.18 -21.28 -3.98
N HIS A 115 11.42 -21.36 -4.42
CA HIS A 115 11.81 -22.13 -5.59
C HIS A 115 13.04 -22.99 -5.27
N GLU A 116 12.90 -24.30 -5.49
CA GLU A 116 13.95 -25.30 -5.42
C GLU A 116 14.11 -26.02 -6.76
N ILE A 117 15.17 -26.84 -6.87
CA ILE A 117 15.47 -27.60 -8.08
C ILE A 117 14.26 -28.43 -8.56
N ASN A 118 13.50 -29.03 -7.63
CA ASN A 118 12.44 -29.97 -7.95
C ASN A 118 11.02 -29.43 -7.72
N CYS A 119 10.88 -28.28 -7.10
CA CYS A 119 9.55 -27.73 -6.83
C CYS A 119 9.52 -26.21 -6.71
N VAL A 120 8.33 -25.67 -6.86
CA VAL A 120 8.02 -24.28 -6.53
C VAL A 120 6.76 -24.22 -5.68
N CYS A 121 6.80 -23.39 -4.65
CA CYS A 121 5.65 -23.10 -3.81
C CYS A 121 5.29 -21.62 -3.96
N ILE A 122 4.01 -21.29 -4.02
CA ILE A 122 3.51 -19.90 -4.02
C ILE A 122 2.40 -19.75 -2.98
N SER A 123 2.33 -18.59 -2.34
CA SER A 123 1.27 -18.26 -1.37
C SER A 123 1.05 -16.75 -1.27
N SER A 124 -0.11 -16.37 -0.75
CA SER A 124 -0.37 -15.00 -0.31
C SER A 124 0.15 -14.71 1.12
N SER A 125 0.67 -15.71 1.82
CA SER A 125 1.26 -15.59 3.16
C SER A 125 2.67 -16.17 3.18
N SER A 126 3.64 -15.38 3.61
CA SER A 126 5.02 -15.80 3.79
C SER A 126 5.17 -16.77 4.96
N ASP A 127 4.42 -16.57 6.05
CA ASP A 127 4.46 -17.43 7.23
C ASP A 127 3.90 -18.82 6.93
N PHE A 128 2.75 -18.87 6.25
CA PHE A 128 2.20 -20.15 5.82
C PHE A 128 3.15 -20.93 4.89
N LEU A 129 3.84 -20.21 4.02
CA LEU A 129 4.81 -20.82 3.11
C LEU A 129 6.02 -21.33 3.88
N ALA A 130 6.52 -20.57 4.84
CA ALA A 130 7.64 -20.94 5.70
C ALA A 130 7.39 -22.22 6.49
N ASP A 131 6.19 -22.36 7.06
CA ASP A 131 5.79 -23.58 7.78
C ASP A 131 5.80 -24.82 6.87
N ARG A 132 5.52 -24.64 5.57
CA ARG A 132 5.48 -25.76 4.60
C ARG A 132 6.85 -26.18 4.08
N ILE A 133 7.85 -25.32 4.17
CA ILE A 133 9.23 -25.60 3.74
C ILE A 133 10.21 -25.67 4.92
N ASN A 134 9.71 -25.54 6.15
CA ASN A 134 10.53 -25.47 7.37
C ASN A 134 11.61 -24.37 7.30
N ALA A 135 11.28 -23.22 6.73
CA ALA A 135 12.23 -22.12 6.61
C ALA A 135 12.55 -21.51 7.98
N PRO A 136 13.83 -21.23 8.28
CA PRO A 136 14.18 -20.52 9.49
C PRO A 136 13.65 -19.08 9.45
N ALA A 137 13.15 -18.61 10.59
CA ALA A 137 12.69 -17.24 10.75
C ALA A 137 13.84 -16.25 10.95
N ASN A 138 13.53 -14.95 10.81
CA ASN A 138 14.41 -13.84 11.19
C ASN A 138 15.63 -13.67 10.29
N ASP A 139 15.42 -13.53 9.00
CA ASP A 139 16.47 -13.08 8.07
C ASP A 139 17.08 -11.76 8.57
N ARG A 140 18.38 -11.76 8.86
CA ARG A 140 19.11 -10.60 9.38
C ARG A 140 19.07 -9.42 8.41
N ARG A 141 19.14 -9.68 7.12
CA ARG A 141 19.03 -8.64 6.09
C ARG A 141 17.66 -7.96 6.11
N TYR A 142 16.59 -8.71 6.22
CA TYR A 142 15.24 -8.16 6.37
C TYR A 142 15.13 -7.25 7.61
N ILE A 143 15.70 -7.68 8.73
CA ILE A 143 15.75 -6.89 9.96
C ILE A 143 16.51 -5.57 9.73
N LEU A 144 17.70 -5.64 9.13
CA LEU A 144 18.52 -4.47 8.78
C LEU A 144 17.75 -3.47 7.90
N GLU A 145 17.12 -3.95 6.84
CA GLU A 145 16.35 -3.10 5.92
C GLU A 145 15.18 -2.41 6.63
N ARG A 146 14.47 -3.11 7.49
CA ARG A 146 13.40 -2.51 8.29
C ARG A 146 13.92 -1.51 9.32
N LEU A 147 15.06 -1.73 9.94
CA LEU A 147 15.68 -0.77 10.85
C LEU A 147 16.03 0.54 10.13
N LEU A 148 16.57 0.46 8.91
CA LEU A 148 16.99 1.60 8.11
C LEU A 148 15.83 2.32 7.40
N PHE A 149 14.87 1.55 6.84
CA PHE A 149 13.90 2.06 5.85
C PHE A 149 12.44 1.93 6.28
N HIS A 150 12.14 1.33 7.44
CA HIS A 150 10.82 1.02 7.98
C HIS A 150 10.06 -0.11 7.26
N TYR A 151 10.54 -0.60 6.14
CA TYR A 151 10.05 -1.76 5.39
C TYR A 151 11.20 -2.41 4.62
N PRO A 152 11.06 -3.70 4.25
CA PRO A 152 12.07 -4.38 3.45
C PRO A 152 12.09 -3.81 2.03
N LEU A 153 13.22 -3.89 1.35
CA LEU A 153 13.36 -3.51 -0.05
C LEU A 153 13.22 -4.74 -0.97
N PHE A 154 12.88 -4.48 -2.23
CA PHE A 154 12.86 -5.46 -3.31
C PHE A 154 12.01 -6.72 -2.98
N ASP A 155 12.65 -7.89 -2.97
CA ASP A 155 12.01 -9.19 -2.75
C ASP A 155 12.19 -9.76 -1.33
N ALA A 156 12.84 -9.02 -0.43
CA ALA A 156 13.14 -9.48 0.92
C ALA A 156 11.89 -9.74 1.77
N THR A 157 11.92 -10.84 2.52
CA THR A 157 10.91 -11.23 3.52
C THR A 157 11.58 -11.61 4.83
N TRP A 158 10.79 -11.97 5.87
CA TRP A 158 11.33 -12.50 7.13
C TRP A 158 12.20 -13.77 6.95
N TYR A 159 12.13 -14.42 5.79
CA TYR A 159 12.75 -15.70 5.48
C TYR A 159 13.67 -15.55 4.27
N GLN A 160 14.88 -16.02 4.39
CA GLN A 160 15.87 -15.96 3.31
C GLN A 160 15.42 -16.75 2.06
N GLU A 161 14.73 -17.87 2.27
CA GLU A 161 14.29 -18.80 1.23
C GLU A 161 13.01 -18.34 0.52
N ILE A 162 12.27 -17.41 1.11
CA ILE A 162 10.99 -16.94 0.57
C ILE A 162 11.16 -15.53 0.01
N LYS A 163 10.72 -15.35 -1.22
CA LYS A 163 10.81 -14.09 -1.93
C LYS A 163 9.42 -13.50 -2.19
N LEU A 164 9.33 -12.17 -2.14
CA LEU A 164 8.15 -11.42 -2.56
C LEU A 164 8.26 -11.12 -4.05
N LEU A 165 7.26 -11.51 -4.85
CA LEU A 165 7.22 -11.19 -6.28
C LEU A 165 7.29 -9.67 -6.48
N PRO A 166 8.22 -9.15 -7.29
CA PRO A 166 8.31 -7.72 -7.57
C PRO A 166 7.02 -7.15 -8.15
N ALA A 167 6.73 -5.88 -7.87
CA ALA A 167 5.58 -5.20 -8.47
C ALA A 167 5.65 -5.26 -10.00
N HIS A 168 4.47 -5.35 -10.64
CA HIS A 168 4.35 -5.39 -12.11
C HIS A 168 5.09 -6.56 -12.76
N SER A 169 5.33 -7.62 -11.99
CA SER A 169 6.00 -8.84 -12.46
C SER A 169 5.02 -10.01 -12.55
N GLN A 170 5.39 -10.93 -13.41
CA GLN A 170 4.72 -12.21 -13.61
C GLN A 170 5.65 -13.32 -13.13
N LEU A 171 5.13 -14.22 -12.34
CA LEU A 171 5.73 -15.50 -12.02
C LEU A 171 5.13 -16.54 -12.96
N SER A 172 5.97 -17.37 -13.60
CA SER A 172 5.54 -18.40 -14.54
C SER A 172 6.14 -19.75 -14.16
N ILE A 173 5.28 -20.77 -14.10
CA ILE A 173 5.63 -22.14 -13.71
C ILE A 173 5.16 -23.09 -14.80
N THR A 174 6.06 -23.92 -15.31
CA THR A 174 5.77 -25.04 -16.20
C THR A 174 6.13 -26.37 -15.51
N ALA A 175 6.06 -27.47 -16.23
CA ALA A 175 6.50 -28.78 -15.70
C ALA A 175 8.03 -28.85 -15.46
N THR A 176 8.82 -27.98 -16.10
CA THR A 176 10.28 -28.05 -16.10
C THR A 176 10.97 -26.72 -15.83
N HIS A 177 10.23 -25.64 -15.78
CA HIS A 177 10.81 -24.30 -15.73
C HIS A 177 10.04 -23.35 -14.83
N PHE A 178 10.79 -22.54 -14.08
CA PHE A 178 10.32 -21.41 -13.28
C PHE A 178 10.95 -20.13 -13.78
N SER A 179 10.18 -19.05 -13.86
CA SER A 179 10.71 -17.74 -14.18
C SER A 179 9.91 -16.61 -13.52
N VAL A 180 10.61 -15.56 -13.14
CA VAL A 180 10.04 -14.27 -12.76
C VAL A 180 10.46 -13.25 -13.80
N ARG A 181 9.48 -12.55 -14.37
CA ARG A 181 9.71 -11.54 -15.41
C ARG A 181 8.92 -10.28 -15.10
N LYS A 182 9.60 -9.14 -15.15
CA LYS A 182 8.96 -7.84 -15.12
C LYS A 182 8.34 -7.56 -16.50
N ASN A 183 7.06 -7.24 -16.53
CA ASN A 183 6.30 -7.04 -17.76
C ASN A 183 5.83 -5.60 -17.96
N LEU A 184 5.88 -4.78 -16.93
CA LEU A 184 5.52 -3.37 -16.97
C LEU A 184 6.58 -2.55 -16.24
N ASP A 185 7.37 -1.81 -17.01
CA ASP A 185 8.35 -0.88 -16.47
C ASP A 185 7.72 0.48 -16.15
N PHE A 186 8.35 1.23 -15.26
CA PHE A 186 7.91 2.57 -14.90
C PHE A 186 7.78 3.49 -16.12
N SER A 187 8.64 3.34 -17.11
CA SER A 187 8.57 4.09 -18.38
C SER A 187 7.26 3.91 -19.14
N ALA A 188 6.56 2.79 -18.94
CA ALA A 188 5.28 2.53 -19.61
C ALA A 188 4.14 3.42 -19.11
N TYR A 189 4.24 3.93 -17.87
CA TYR A 189 3.24 4.81 -17.26
C TYR A 189 3.82 6.10 -16.66
N SER A 190 5.10 6.39 -16.90
CA SER A 190 5.71 7.71 -16.72
C SER A 190 5.78 8.40 -18.09
N GLY A 191 5.56 9.66 -18.16
CA GLY A 191 5.56 10.38 -19.44
C GLY A 191 6.38 11.65 -19.39
N THR A 192 6.48 12.32 -20.52
CA THR A 192 6.99 13.71 -20.62
C THR A 192 5.82 14.66 -20.46
N PRO A 193 5.90 15.67 -19.57
CA PRO A 193 4.77 16.56 -19.33
C PRO A 193 4.43 17.37 -20.56
N SER A 194 3.13 17.43 -20.87
CA SER A 194 2.58 18.33 -21.89
C SER A 194 2.83 19.80 -21.52
N LYS A 195 2.92 20.65 -22.54
CA LYS A 195 3.06 22.12 -22.38
C LYS A 195 1.73 22.82 -22.13
N SER A 196 0.59 22.16 -22.29
CA SER A 196 -0.76 22.74 -22.20
C SER A 196 -1.37 22.61 -20.81
N HIS A 197 -1.05 23.51 -19.89
CA HIS A 197 -1.38 23.40 -18.46
C HIS A 197 -2.88 23.36 -18.15
N ASN A 198 -3.68 24.31 -18.62
CA ASN A 198 -5.09 24.41 -18.20
C ASN A 198 -5.99 23.36 -18.84
N ARG A 199 -5.76 23.02 -20.10
CA ARG A 199 -6.51 21.99 -20.81
C ARG A 199 -6.25 20.62 -20.17
N ASP A 200 -5.00 20.35 -19.88
CA ASP A 200 -4.58 19.08 -19.26
C ASP A 200 -5.21 18.91 -17.87
N LEU A 201 -5.32 19.99 -17.06
CA LEU A 201 -5.93 19.91 -15.73
C LEU A 201 -7.42 19.56 -15.79
N ASN A 202 -8.16 20.18 -16.71
CA ASN A 202 -9.58 19.89 -16.90
C ASN A 202 -9.79 18.44 -17.36
N GLN A 203 -9.06 18.04 -18.39
CA GLN A 203 -9.13 16.68 -18.93
C GLN A 203 -8.74 15.62 -17.88
N LEU A 204 -7.68 15.88 -17.13
CA LEU A 204 -7.24 14.99 -16.04
C LEU A 204 -8.31 14.87 -14.95
N ALA A 205 -8.95 15.97 -14.58
CA ALA A 205 -10.02 15.98 -13.59
C ALA A 205 -11.27 15.21 -14.09
N GLU A 206 -11.63 15.34 -15.37
CA GLU A 206 -12.72 14.58 -15.99
C GLU A 206 -12.42 13.08 -16.02
N GLN A 207 -11.21 12.69 -16.41
CA GLN A 207 -10.75 11.30 -16.39
C GLN A 207 -10.79 10.71 -14.98
N PHE A 208 -10.34 11.46 -13.98
CA PHE A 208 -10.41 11.01 -12.61
C PHE A 208 -11.84 10.83 -12.12
N VAL A 209 -12.75 11.77 -12.42
CA VAL A 209 -14.17 11.66 -12.07
C VAL A 209 -14.78 10.41 -12.70
N SER A 210 -14.46 10.13 -13.97
CA SER A 210 -14.93 8.92 -14.65
C SER A 210 -14.38 7.65 -14.00
N ALA A 211 -13.05 7.55 -13.87
CA ALA A 211 -12.40 6.41 -13.23
C ALA A 211 -12.92 6.19 -11.80
N CYS A 212 -13.02 7.27 -11.02
CA CYS A 212 -13.53 7.20 -9.64
C CYS A 212 -14.96 6.65 -9.57
N SER A 213 -15.79 6.94 -10.58
CA SER A 213 -17.18 6.43 -10.65
C SER A 213 -17.23 4.91 -10.75
N ASP A 214 -16.29 4.29 -11.44
CA ASP A 214 -16.19 2.84 -11.59
C ASP A 214 -15.80 2.15 -10.27
N PHE A 215 -15.01 2.85 -9.43
CA PHE A 215 -14.63 2.36 -8.11
C PHE A 215 -15.77 2.46 -7.07
N MET A 216 -16.81 3.23 -7.34
CA MET A 216 -17.94 3.42 -6.41
C MET A 216 -18.94 2.27 -6.54
N PRO A 217 -19.16 1.47 -5.47
CA PRO A 217 -20.13 0.39 -5.48
C PRO A 217 -21.56 0.88 -5.78
N VAL A 218 -22.39 -0.02 -6.31
CA VAL A 218 -23.81 0.25 -6.49
C VAL A 218 -24.54 0.28 -5.13
N ASN A 219 -24.19 -0.66 -4.25
CA ASN A 219 -24.72 -0.72 -2.90
C ASN A 219 -24.11 0.39 -2.03
N ARG A 220 -24.75 0.67 -0.88
CA ARG A 220 -24.26 1.65 0.09
C ARG A 220 -22.84 1.28 0.59
N PHE A 221 -21.94 2.27 0.64
CA PHE A 221 -20.54 2.09 1.00
C PHE A 221 -20.02 3.23 1.88
N GLY A 222 -18.88 2.99 2.54
CA GLY A 222 -18.21 4.00 3.37
C GLY A 222 -17.15 4.77 2.57
N ILE A 223 -17.05 6.09 2.77
CA ILE A 223 -15.94 6.90 2.26
C ILE A 223 -15.11 7.43 3.43
N SER A 224 -13.79 7.15 3.42
CA SER A 224 -12.86 7.73 4.37
C SER A 224 -12.77 9.24 4.16
N LEU A 225 -13.19 10.01 5.16
CA LEU A 225 -13.16 11.47 5.13
C LEU A 225 -12.30 12.00 6.25
N THR A 226 -11.22 12.68 5.91
CA THR A 226 -10.35 13.40 6.84
C THR A 226 -10.45 14.90 6.62
N GLY A 227 -9.72 15.67 7.40
CA GLY A 227 -9.62 17.13 7.20
C GLY A 227 -8.95 17.55 5.88
N GLY A 228 -8.36 16.61 5.12
CA GLY A 228 -7.59 16.82 3.90
C GLY A 228 -8.40 16.98 2.60
N PHE A 229 -7.72 16.72 1.47
CA PHE A 229 -8.28 16.83 0.12
C PHE A 229 -8.74 15.48 -0.45
N ASP A 230 -7.99 14.40 -0.20
CA ASP A 230 -8.15 13.12 -0.87
C ASP A 230 -9.56 12.53 -0.69
N GLY A 231 -9.96 12.26 0.55
CA GLY A 231 -11.30 11.75 0.86
C GLY A 231 -12.42 12.71 0.50
N ARG A 232 -12.20 14.03 0.69
CA ARG A 232 -13.16 15.08 0.30
C ARG A 232 -13.46 15.04 -1.20
N THR A 233 -12.45 14.82 -2.03
CA THR A 233 -12.61 14.71 -3.48
C THR A 233 -13.47 13.51 -3.85
N LEU A 234 -13.26 12.37 -3.18
CA LEU A 234 -14.10 11.18 -3.36
C LEU A 234 -15.55 11.44 -2.98
N VAL A 235 -15.80 12.13 -1.85
CA VAL A 235 -17.14 12.55 -1.44
C VAL A 235 -17.79 13.45 -2.50
N GLY A 236 -17.03 14.40 -3.07
CA GLY A 236 -17.53 15.27 -4.13
C GLY A 236 -17.97 14.48 -5.37
N VAL A 237 -17.18 13.51 -5.80
CA VAL A 237 -17.52 12.64 -6.94
C VAL A 237 -18.73 11.75 -6.62
N ALA A 238 -18.84 11.20 -5.41
CA ALA A 238 -19.98 10.40 -4.98
C ALA A 238 -21.29 11.20 -4.99
N LEU A 239 -21.25 12.44 -4.50
CA LEU A 239 -22.40 13.37 -4.55
C LEU A 239 -22.81 13.68 -5.97
N LYS A 240 -21.86 14.00 -6.86
CA LYS A 240 -22.12 14.27 -8.28
C LYS A 240 -22.82 13.09 -8.97
N ASN A 241 -22.44 11.88 -8.60
CA ASN A 241 -22.98 10.64 -9.20
C ASN A 241 -24.21 10.11 -8.45
N ASN A 242 -24.78 10.85 -7.50
CA ASN A 242 -25.94 10.44 -6.69
C ASN A 242 -25.77 9.05 -6.06
N ARG A 243 -24.56 8.71 -5.59
CA ARG A 243 -24.29 7.42 -4.96
C ARG A 243 -24.83 7.37 -3.53
N SER A 244 -25.24 6.18 -3.10
CA SER A 244 -25.64 5.93 -1.71
C SER A 244 -24.41 5.60 -0.88
N PHE A 245 -24.02 6.48 0.05
CA PHE A 245 -22.83 6.30 0.89
C PHE A 245 -22.99 6.97 2.25
N PHE A 246 -22.11 6.63 3.15
CA PHE A 246 -21.83 7.37 4.39
C PHE A 246 -20.34 7.73 4.42
N THR A 247 -19.98 8.66 5.29
CA THR A 247 -18.58 9.02 5.52
C THR A 247 -18.13 8.51 6.88
N TYR A 248 -16.84 8.24 7.03
CA TYR A 248 -16.26 7.86 8.32
C TYR A 248 -14.88 8.48 8.53
N SER A 249 -14.52 8.62 9.80
CA SER A 249 -13.18 8.99 10.24
C SER A 249 -12.85 8.28 11.56
N PHE A 250 -11.59 8.17 11.90
CA PHE A 250 -11.12 7.60 13.16
C PHE A 250 -10.00 8.45 13.76
N GLY A 251 -9.89 8.43 15.10
CA GLY A 251 -8.88 9.19 15.83
C GLY A 251 -9.35 9.63 17.21
N ALA A 252 -8.55 10.47 17.89
CA ALA A 252 -8.94 11.09 19.14
C ALA A 252 -10.12 12.05 18.92
N SER A 253 -11.05 12.13 19.86
CA SER A 253 -12.27 12.97 19.76
C SER A 253 -11.97 14.46 19.55
N SER A 254 -10.83 14.94 20.07
CA SER A 254 -10.36 16.32 19.91
C SER A 254 -9.68 16.59 18.57
N SER A 255 -9.33 15.54 17.82
CA SER A 255 -8.52 15.66 16.62
C SER A 255 -9.24 16.38 15.47
N SER A 256 -8.47 17.08 14.64
CA SER A 256 -9.00 17.74 13.45
C SER A 256 -9.53 16.72 12.42
N ASP A 257 -9.02 15.49 12.44
CA ASP A 257 -9.44 14.41 11.56
C ASP A 257 -10.78 13.76 11.99
N ILE A 258 -11.27 14.08 13.18
CA ILE A 258 -12.63 13.74 13.64
C ILE A 258 -13.56 14.96 13.49
N GLN A 259 -13.16 16.11 14.01
CA GLN A 259 -14.05 17.27 14.10
C GLN A 259 -14.35 17.93 12.76
N VAL A 260 -13.37 18.01 11.86
CA VAL A 260 -13.56 18.66 10.53
C VAL A 260 -14.50 17.83 9.65
N PRO A 261 -14.29 16.50 9.47
CA PRO A 261 -15.21 15.64 8.71
C PRO A 261 -16.63 15.64 9.26
N ALA A 262 -16.81 15.50 10.57
CA ALA A 262 -18.13 15.51 11.20
C ALA A 262 -18.91 16.80 10.91
N ARG A 263 -18.24 17.97 11.00
CA ARG A 263 -18.84 19.26 10.64
C ARG A 263 -19.16 19.37 9.16
N GLN A 264 -18.31 18.80 8.28
CA GLN A 264 -18.55 18.81 6.84
C GLN A 264 -19.73 17.91 6.46
N ALA A 265 -19.76 16.69 6.97
CA ALA A 265 -20.86 15.76 6.76
C ALA A 265 -22.21 16.35 7.23
N LYS A 266 -22.25 16.96 8.43
CA LYS A 266 -23.44 17.65 8.94
C LYS A 266 -23.92 18.76 7.99
N LYS A 267 -23.02 19.59 7.46
CA LYS A 267 -23.36 20.66 6.51
C LYS A 267 -23.85 20.14 5.15
N LEU A 268 -23.45 18.94 4.79
CA LEU A 268 -23.86 18.30 3.53
C LEU A 268 -25.12 17.43 3.70
N GLY A 269 -25.58 17.21 4.94
CA GLY A 269 -26.70 16.30 5.22
C GLY A 269 -26.32 14.83 5.06
N LEU A 270 -25.03 14.47 5.25
CA LEU A 270 -24.52 13.11 5.11
C LEU A 270 -24.46 12.40 6.46
N SER A 271 -24.70 11.09 6.46
CA SER A 271 -24.38 10.21 7.59
C SER A 271 -22.86 10.15 7.76
N HIS A 272 -22.39 10.22 9.02
CA HIS A 272 -20.97 10.19 9.35
C HIS A 272 -20.71 9.37 10.62
N HIS A 273 -19.76 8.45 10.54
CA HIS A 273 -19.30 7.64 11.67
C HIS A 273 -17.94 8.15 12.17
N SER A 274 -17.91 8.67 13.39
CA SER A 274 -16.67 9.02 14.09
C SER A 274 -16.27 7.84 14.97
N ILE A 275 -15.23 7.10 14.57
CA ILE A 275 -14.67 5.98 15.33
C ILE A 275 -13.61 6.55 16.27
N ILE A 276 -13.94 6.62 17.56
CA ILE A 276 -13.09 7.29 18.54
C ILE A 276 -12.09 6.29 19.13
N LEU A 277 -10.82 6.67 19.08
CA LEU A 277 -9.71 5.93 19.67
C LEU A 277 -9.40 6.55 21.05
N ASP A 278 -10.22 6.24 22.04
CA ASP A 278 -10.15 6.76 23.41
C ASP A 278 -9.60 5.72 24.41
N GLU A 279 -9.70 6.02 25.69
CA GLU A 279 -9.28 5.08 26.73
C GLU A 279 -10.07 3.76 26.72
N ASN A 280 -11.32 3.75 26.27
CA ASN A 280 -12.08 2.52 26.14
C ASN A 280 -11.49 1.62 25.04
N TYR A 281 -11.12 2.20 23.88
CA TYR A 281 -10.38 1.49 22.85
C TYR A 281 -9.04 0.95 23.38
N LEU A 282 -8.27 1.78 24.11
CA LEU A 282 -6.99 1.36 24.67
C LEU A 282 -7.11 0.14 25.59
N ARG A 283 -8.11 0.15 26.48
CA ARG A 283 -8.28 -0.90 27.48
C ARG A 283 -8.85 -2.22 26.93
N ASN A 284 -9.72 -2.14 25.94
CA ASN A 284 -10.52 -3.29 25.52
C ASN A 284 -10.12 -3.86 24.16
N ASP A 285 -9.61 -3.03 23.24
CA ASP A 285 -9.47 -3.39 21.83
C ASP A 285 -8.05 -3.21 21.25
N ALA A 286 -7.21 -2.35 21.84
CA ALA A 286 -5.94 -1.98 21.25
C ALA A 286 -4.97 -3.15 21.11
N ASP A 287 -4.74 -3.91 22.18
CA ASP A 287 -3.79 -5.03 22.18
C ASP A 287 -4.22 -6.12 21.21
N ARG A 288 -5.50 -6.47 21.23
CA ARG A 288 -6.05 -7.44 20.29
C ARG A 288 -5.91 -6.95 18.84
N SER A 289 -6.23 -5.68 18.59
CA SER A 289 -6.10 -5.07 17.26
C SER A 289 -4.67 -5.09 16.75
N ILE A 290 -3.67 -4.86 17.64
CA ILE A 290 -2.25 -4.97 17.28
C ILE A 290 -1.89 -6.41 16.96
N GLN A 291 -2.27 -7.37 17.82
CA GLN A 291 -1.97 -8.78 17.61
C GLN A 291 -2.56 -9.30 16.30
N ASP A 292 -3.84 -9.03 16.06
CA ASP A 292 -4.53 -9.44 14.84
C ASP A 292 -3.93 -8.77 13.60
N PHE A 293 -3.65 -7.44 13.66
CA PHE A 293 -3.03 -6.71 12.56
C PHE A 293 -1.65 -7.27 12.21
N MET A 294 -0.81 -7.51 13.20
CA MET A 294 0.53 -8.03 12.99
C MET A 294 0.50 -9.46 12.46
N SER A 295 -0.32 -10.34 13.04
CA SER A 295 -0.45 -11.72 12.61
C SER A 295 -0.99 -11.84 11.17
N LEU A 296 -2.10 -11.14 10.86
CA LEU A 296 -2.71 -11.16 9.52
C LEU A 296 -1.83 -10.53 8.44
N SER A 297 -0.84 -9.72 8.80
CA SER A 297 0.15 -9.16 7.88
C SER A 297 1.45 -9.94 7.82
N ASP A 298 1.49 -11.17 8.31
CA ASP A 298 2.73 -11.96 8.46
C ASP A 298 3.84 -11.16 9.17
N TYR A 299 3.46 -10.29 10.12
CA TYR A 299 4.34 -9.36 10.83
C TYR A 299 5.07 -8.34 9.92
N HIS A 300 4.66 -8.19 8.67
CA HIS A 300 5.16 -7.12 7.80
C HIS A 300 4.56 -5.74 8.14
N GLY A 301 3.46 -5.72 8.87
CA GLY A 301 2.76 -4.53 9.31
C GLY A 301 3.51 -3.70 10.36
N ASN A 302 2.84 -2.68 10.87
CA ASN A 302 3.37 -1.73 11.83
C ASN A 302 2.42 -1.59 13.02
N VAL A 303 2.96 -1.77 14.26
CA VAL A 303 2.17 -1.71 15.51
C VAL A 303 1.49 -0.36 15.76
N GLY A 304 1.85 0.67 15.03
CA GLY A 304 1.19 1.99 15.07
C GLY A 304 -0.06 2.10 14.20
N ARG A 305 -0.47 1.04 13.47
CA ARG A 305 -1.56 1.10 12.47
C ARG A 305 -2.75 0.14 12.70
N PRO A 306 -2.96 -0.47 13.88
CA PRO A 306 -4.03 -1.43 14.12
C PRO A 306 -5.44 -0.82 14.03
N HIS A 307 -5.54 0.50 14.16
CA HIS A 307 -6.80 1.24 14.03
C HIS A 307 -7.45 1.08 12.64
N TYR A 308 -6.70 0.76 11.59
CA TYR A 308 -7.27 0.41 10.28
C TYR A 308 -8.05 -0.90 10.32
N LEU A 309 -7.52 -1.92 11.00
CA LEU A 309 -8.22 -3.19 11.24
C LEU A 309 -9.44 -2.97 12.14
N TYR A 310 -9.27 -2.28 13.25
CA TYR A 310 -10.36 -1.96 14.18
C TYR A 310 -11.52 -1.24 13.49
N SER A 311 -11.20 -0.19 12.73
CA SER A 311 -12.20 0.56 11.97
C SER A 311 -12.92 -0.31 10.93
N ALA A 312 -12.17 -1.13 10.20
CA ALA A 312 -12.74 -2.02 9.19
C ALA A 312 -13.67 -3.08 9.80
N SER A 313 -13.35 -3.61 10.98
CA SER A 313 -14.21 -4.56 11.69
C SER A 313 -15.56 -3.94 12.07
N ILE A 314 -15.57 -2.69 12.55
CA ILE A 314 -16.80 -1.93 12.87
C ILE A 314 -17.60 -1.66 11.58
N LEU A 315 -16.96 -1.10 10.55
CA LEU A 315 -17.62 -0.72 9.32
C LEU A 315 -18.17 -1.93 8.55
N SER A 316 -17.57 -3.11 8.71
CA SER A 316 -18.02 -4.34 8.04
C SER A 316 -19.39 -4.83 8.52
N GLN A 317 -19.91 -4.30 9.61
CA GLN A 317 -21.27 -4.58 10.08
C GLN A 317 -22.33 -3.83 9.25
N GLU A 318 -21.95 -2.73 8.60
CA GLU A 318 -22.86 -1.88 7.82
C GLU A 318 -22.66 -2.03 6.32
N THR A 319 -21.44 -2.31 5.86
CA THR A 319 -21.11 -2.36 4.43
C THR A 319 -20.05 -3.42 4.11
N SER A 320 -20.05 -3.88 2.87
CA SER A 320 -18.99 -4.73 2.31
C SER A 320 -17.90 -3.93 1.59
N PHE A 321 -18.04 -2.59 1.48
CA PHE A 321 -17.12 -1.77 0.68
C PHE A 321 -16.79 -0.44 1.37
N ILE A 322 -15.52 -0.07 1.29
CA ILE A 322 -15.06 1.30 1.55
C ILE A 322 -14.30 1.83 0.34
N VAL A 323 -14.34 3.16 0.17
CA VAL A 323 -13.54 3.88 -0.82
C VAL A 323 -12.64 4.85 -0.07
N THR A 324 -11.34 4.73 -0.28
CA THR A 324 -10.34 5.48 0.48
C THR A 324 -9.45 6.36 -0.41
N GLY A 325 -8.95 7.44 0.19
CA GLY A 325 -8.04 8.38 -0.47
C GLY A 325 -6.57 7.96 -0.46
N ASN A 326 -6.26 6.71 -0.14
CA ASN A 326 -4.90 6.19 -0.17
C ASN A 326 -4.23 6.50 -1.52
N PHE A 327 -2.93 6.75 -1.51
CA PHE A 327 -2.08 7.13 -2.64
C PHE A 327 -2.31 8.55 -3.19
N GLY A 328 -3.44 9.19 -2.91
CA GLY A 328 -3.77 10.50 -3.49
C GLY A 328 -2.68 11.54 -3.27
N SER A 329 -2.36 11.82 -2.01
CA SER A 329 -1.30 12.80 -1.67
C SER A 329 0.04 12.48 -2.30
N GLU A 330 0.41 11.20 -2.37
CA GLU A 330 1.71 10.72 -2.82
C GLU A 330 1.91 10.92 -4.32
N LEU A 331 0.84 10.81 -5.10
CA LEU A 331 0.88 11.02 -6.55
C LEU A 331 1.18 12.48 -6.95
N PHE A 332 0.82 13.45 -6.09
CA PHE A 332 0.81 14.87 -6.44
C PHE A 332 1.91 15.70 -5.77
N ARG A 333 2.62 15.14 -4.81
CA ARG A 333 3.63 15.92 -4.05
C ARG A 333 5.00 15.27 -4.06
N ALA A 334 6.04 16.08 -3.96
CA ALA A 334 7.36 15.56 -3.67
C ALA A 334 7.41 15.00 -2.24
N LEU A 335 7.83 13.76 -2.10
CA LEU A 335 7.89 13.01 -0.83
C LEU A 335 9.27 13.16 -0.18
N HIS A 336 9.67 14.39 0.12
CA HIS A 336 11.02 14.73 0.58
C HIS A 336 11.15 14.97 2.08
N LEU A 337 10.04 14.89 2.83
CA LEU A 337 10.09 15.05 4.28
C LEU A 337 10.22 13.68 4.95
N PRO A 338 11.22 13.49 5.83
CA PRO A 338 11.32 12.28 6.62
C PRO A 338 10.08 12.06 7.48
N GLY A 339 9.73 10.81 7.68
CA GLY A 339 8.61 10.36 8.51
C GLY A 339 8.43 8.86 8.39
N MET A 340 7.28 8.36 8.82
CA MET A 340 6.98 6.93 8.82
C MET A 340 7.09 6.28 7.43
N MET A 341 6.66 6.99 6.38
CA MET A 341 6.65 6.48 5.01
C MET A 341 8.02 6.60 4.31
N MET A 342 8.77 7.64 4.60
CA MET A 342 10.06 7.93 3.99
C MET A 342 11.09 8.26 5.06
N THR A 343 12.03 7.35 5.30
CA THR A 343 13.13 7.63 6.21
C THR A 343 14.14 8.58 5.59
N LYS A 344 14.95 9.21 6.44
CA LYS A 344 16.06 10.05 5.99
C LYS A 344 17.00 9.27 5.06
N HIS A 345 17.28 8.00 5.40
CA HIS A 345 18.17 7.15 4.60
C HIS A 345 17.59 6.85 3.21
N LEU A 346 16.30 6.57 3.10
CA LEU A 346 15.63 6.41 1.79
C LEU A 346 15.70 7.68 0.95
N ILE A 347 15.43 8.82 1.56
CA ILE A 347 15.54 10.11 0.87
C ILE A 347 16.97 10.32 0.37
N ASP A 348 17.97 10.05 1.20
CA ASP A 348 19.38 10.17 0.83
C ASP A 348 19.75 9.26 -0.36
N VAL A 349 19.35 7.99 -0.34
CA VAL A 349 19.59 7.02 -1.41
C VAL A 349 19.07 7.51 -2.75
N PHE A 350 17.84 8.01 -2.80
CA PHE A 350 17.19 8.35 -4.06
C PHE A 350 17.40 9.80 -4.51
N SER A 351 17.79 10.70 -3.61
CA SER A 351 18.02 12.12 -3.93
C SER A 351 19.47 12.48 -4.19
N SER A 352 20.43 11.73 -3.62
CA SER A 352 21.84 12.05 -3.76
C SER A 352 22.33 11.77 -5.18
N SER A 353 22.96 12.75 -5.78
CA SER A 353 23.75 12.57 -7.02
C SER A 353 25.13 11.96 -6.73
N ASP A 354 25.61 12.11 -5.51
CA ASP A 354 26.83 11.51 -4.99
C ASP A 354 26.55 10.16 -4.31
N ARG A 355 27.59 9.37 -4.09
CA ARG A 355 27.46 8.07 -3.42
C ARG A 355 27.65 8.16 -1.90
N GLN A 356 27.64 9.37 -1.31
CA GLN A 356 27.85 9.57 0.15
C GLN A 356 26.72 8.96 1.00
N TRP A 357 25.56 8.63 0.42
CA TRP A 357 24.53 7.89 1.14
C TRP A 357 25.03 6.54 1.67
N LYS A 358 26.01 5.90 1.03
CA LYS A 358 26.63 4.65 1.49
C LYS A 358 27.36 4.86 2.81
N ASP A 359 28.19 5.90 2.90
CA ASP A 359 28.94 6.21 4.10
C ASP A 359 28.02 6.58 5.28
N ARG A 360 26.88 7.23 4.97
CA ARG A 360 25.86 7.54 5.97
C ARG A 360 25.17 6.28 6.49
N LEU A 361 24.86 5.30 5.63
CA LEU A 361 24.30 4.02 6.05
C LEU A 361 25.31 3.25 6.94
N TRP A 362 26.57 3.18 6.53
CA TRP A 362 27.62 2.58 7.34
C TRP A 362 27.77 3.25 8.71
N THR A 363 27.74 4.57 8.75
CA THR A 363 27.83 5.34 10.00
C THR A 363 26.65 5.05 10.91
N GLU A 364 25.44 5.00 10.36
CA GLU A 364 24.22 4.69 11.10
C GLU A 364 24.27 3.29 11.71
N VAL A 365 24.53 2.27 10.89
CA VAL A 365 24.58 0.87 11.36
C VAL A 365 25.65 0.68 12.44
N LYS A 366 26.83 1.25 12.26
CA LYS A 366 27.89 1.19 13.28
C LYS A 366 27.53 1.91 14.58
N SER A 367 26.67 2.91 14.53
CA SER A 367 26.20 3.61 15.73
C SER A 367 25.31 2.77 16.64
N TRP A 368 24.75 1.66 16.14
CA TRP A 368 23.86 0.79 16.91
C TRP A 368 24.60 -0.14 17.88
N GLY A 369 25.92 -0.23 17.81
CA GLY A 369 26.76 -0.96 18.77
C GLY A 369 27.18 -2.35 18.32
N GLN A 370 26.98 -3.38 19.13
CA GLN A 370 27.63 -4.68 19.01
C GLN A 370 27.18 -5.61 17.85
N ASN A 371 26.23 -5.20 17.01
CA ASN A 371 25.77 -6.04 15.92
C ASN A 371 26.61 -5.87 14.67
N ASP A 372 27.14 -6.99 14.22
CA ASP A 372 27.82 -7.09 12.94
C ASP A 372 26.79 -7.35 11.83
N PHE A 373 26.34 -6.27 11.18
CA PHE A 373 25.53 -6.30 9.96
C PHE A 373 26.36 -6.00 8.71
N ASP A 374 27.67 -6.12 8.77
CA ASP A 374 28.55 -5.67 7.70
C ASP A 374 28.27 -6.39 6.37
N ALA A 375 28.11 -7.71 6.39
CA ALA A 375 27.82 -8.50 5.19
C ALA A 375 26.43 -8.19 4.61
N GLU A 376 25.42 -8.07 5.47
CA GLU A 376 24.05 -7.75 5.06
C GLU A 376 23.97 -6.33 4.48
N LEU A 377 24.70 -5.37 5.07
CA LEU A 377 24.74 -3.99 4.58
C LEU A 377 25.48 -3.88 3.25
N GLU A 378 26.58 -4.59 3.06
CA GLU A 378 27.30 -4.62 1.79
C GLU A 378 26.39 -5.16 0.66
N GLY A 379 25.76 -6.31 0.88
CA GLY A 379 24.82 -6.89 -0.09
C GLY A 379 23.61 -5.98 -0.37
N LEU A 380 23.09 -5.28 0.66
CA LEU A 380 22.02 -4.31 0.49
C LEU A 380 22.46 -3.12 -0.37
N ILE A 381 23.66 -2.58 -0.13
CA ILE A 381 24.22 -1.48 -0.94
C ILE A 381 24.39 -1.90 -2.40
N ASP A 382 24.82 -3.13 -2.66
CA ASP A 382 24.99 -3.65 -4.02
C ASP A 382 23.64 -3.76 -4.76
N ASP A 383 22.62 -4.28 -4.09
CA ASP A 383 21.27 -4.37 -4.68
C ASP A 383 20.64 -2.99 -4.93
N ILE A 384 20.85 -2.04 -4.02
CA ILE A 384 20.42 -0.65 -4.22
C ILE A 384 21.14 -0.05 -5.44
N ASN A 385 22.46 -0.21 -5.57
CA ASN A 385 23.20 0.26 -6.73
C ASN A 385 22.65 -0.35 -8.02
N LYS A 386 22.48 -1.66 -8.05
CA LYS A 386 21.91 -2.38 -9.20
C LYS A 386 20.54 -1.80 -9.58
N TYR A 387 19.64 -1.61 -8.61
CA TYR A 387 18.32 -1.02 -8.87
C TYR A 387 18.41 0.42 -9.44
N LEU A 388 19.35 1.22 -8.92
CA LEU A 388 19.55 2.59 -9.38
C LEU A 388 20.14 2.63 -10.80
N ASP A 389 21.06 1.73 -11.13
CA ASP A 389 21.76 1.68 -12.42
C ASP A 389 20.88 1.08 -13.53
N GLU A 390 20.11 0.02 -13.24
CA GLU A 390 19.23 -0.65 -14.22
C GLU A 390 18.18 0.28 -14.85
N SER A 391 17.79 1.32 -14.15
CA SER A 391 16.72 2.20 -14.65
C SER A 391 17.17 3.18 -15.73
N GLY A 392 18.45 3.54 -15.78
CA GLY A 392 18.95 4.68 -16.55
C GLY A 392 18.30 6.04 -16.18
N MET A 393 17.44 6.05 -15.14
CA MET A 393 16.68 7.23 -14.71
C MET A 393 17.47 8.06 -13.72
N THR A 394 17.20 9.36 -13.69
CA THR A 394 17.83 10.31 -12.78
C THR A 394 16.80 11.13 -12.03
N GLY A 395 17.22 11.73 -10.92
CA GLY A 395 16.41 12.67 -10.15
C GLY A 395 15.07 12.08 -9.71
N ASN A 396 14.02 12.86 -9.92
CA ASN A 396 12.69 12.56 -9.41
C ASN A 396 12.02 11.34 -10.08
N ALA A 397 12.31 11.07 -11.34
CA ALA A 397 11.77 9.90 -12.04
C ALA A 397 12.27 8.60 -11.39
N ARG A 398 13.56 8.54 -11.02
CA ARG A 398 14.13 7.40 -10.29
C ARG A 398 13.48 7.20 -8.92
N PHE A 399 13.26 8.29 -8.18
CA PHE A 399 12.57 8.26 -6.90
C PHE A 399 11.12 7.78 -7.03
N TYR A 400 10.37 8.28 -8.02
CA TYR A 400 8.99 7.85 -8.23
C TYR A 400 8.86 6.43 -8.78
N ARG A 401 9.85 5.93 -9.53
CA ARG A 401 9.92 4.50 -9.84
C ARG A 401 9.87 3.69 -8.54
N PHE A 402 10.70 4.04 -7.56
CA PHE A 402 10.71 3.39 -6.26
C PHE A 402 9.36 3.53 -5.52
N VAL A 403 8.74 4.71 -5.56
CA VAL A 403 7.42 4.93 -4.93
C VAL A 403 6.36 3.98 -5.48
N TYR A 404 6.27 3.83 -6.79
CA TYR A 404 5.28 2.95 -7.44
C TYR A 404 5.61 1.46 -7.28
N GLU A 405 6.88 1.09 -7.36
CA GLU A 405 7.29 -0.32 -7.36
C GLU A 405 7.46 -0.89 -5.96
N GLU A 406 7.84 -0.07 -4.98
CA GLU A 406 8.20 -0.53 -3.65
C GLU A 406 7.37 0.10 -2.53
N LEU A 407 7.34 1.45 -2.43
CA LEU A 407 6.74 2.13 -1.31
C LEU A 407 5.24 1.82 -1.19
N PHE A 408 4.48 1.92 -2.29
CA PHE A 408 3.04 1.75 -2.24
C PHE A 408 2.62 0.39 -1.69
N ARG A 409 3.22 -0.68 -2.18
CA ARG A 409 2.87 -2.05 -1.76
C ARG A 409 3.36 -2.39 -0.35
N LYS A 410 4.51 -1.84 0.07
CA LYS A 410 5.13 -2.19 1.36
C LYS A 410 4.64 -1.32 2.51
N TYR A 411 4.32 -0.07 2.25
CA TYR A 411 3.81 0.83 3.26
C TYR A 411 2.28 0.74 3.42
N PHE A 412 1.53 0.81 2.30
CA PHE A 412 0.07 0.76 2.34
C PHE A 412 -0.50 -0.66 2.24
N GLY A 413 0.28 -1.61 1.69
CA GLY A 413 -0.16 -2.99 1.51
C GLY A 413 -0.74 -3.63 2.76
N PRO A 414 -0.01 -3.66 3.91
CA PRO A 414 -0.51 -4.26 5.14
C PRO A 414 -1.87 -3.72 5.59
N GLU A 415 -2.11 -2.40 5.46
CA GLU A 415 -3.39 -1.80 5.83
C GLU A 415 -4.54 -2.25 4.93
N ILE A 416 -4.29 -2.23 3.62
CA ILE A 416 -5.31 -2.62 2.64
C ILE A 416 -5.62 -4.11 2.77
N ILE A 417 -4.61 -4.96 3.00
CA ILE A 417 -4.80 -6.39 3.26
C ILE A 417 -5.67 -6.59 4.49
N MET A 418 -5.41 -5.87 5.59
CA MET A 418 -6.19 -5.98 6.83
C MET A 418 -7.62 -5.49 6.65
N GLN A 419 -7.81 -4.39 5.96
CA GLN A 419 -9.16 -3.91 5.63
C GLN A 419 -9.89 -4.94 4.75
N ASN A 420 -9.21 -5.52 3.77
CA ASN A 420 -9.76 -6.54 2.89
C ASN A 420 -10.10 -7.87 3.60
N HIS A 421 -9.64 -8.08 4.81
CA HIS A 421 -10.10 -9.19 5.65
C HIS A 421 -11.58 -9.03 6.06
N PHE A 422 -12.04 -7.80 6.25
CA PHE A 422 -13.39 -7.47 6.72
C PHE A 422 -14.32 -6.97 5.60
N LEU A 423 -13.80 -6.21 4.66
CA LEU A 423 -14.55 -5.54 3.59
C LEU A 423 -13.61 -5.24 2.41
N ASN A 424 -14.12 -4.80 1.28
CA ASN A 424 -13.30 -4.45 0.12
C ASN A 424 -12.90 -2.97 0.19
N ASN A 425 -11.59 -2.68 0.26
CA ASN A 425 -11.07 -1.32 0.15
C ASN A 425 -10.75 -1.00 -1.30
N ARG A 426 -11.43 0.00 -1.86
CA ARG A 426 -11.22 0.52 -3.21
C ARG A 426 -10.47 1.83 -3.18
N THR A 427 -9.40 1.94 -3.99
CA THR A 427 -8.46 3.07 -4.00
C THR A 427 -8.39 3.71 -5.39
N PRO A 428 -9.30 4.62 -5.77
CA PRO A 428 -9.39 5.18 -7.12
C PRO A 428 -8.12 5.87 -7.61
N TYR A 429 -7.32 6.43 -6.70
CA TYR A 429 -6.06 7.09 -7.05
C TYR A 429 -5.02 6.15 -7.64
N LEU A 430 -5.11 4.84 -7.38
CA LEU A 430 -4.22 3.82 -7.96
C LEU A 430 -4.80 3.16 -9.23
N ASN A 431 -5.67 3.84 -9.94
CA ASN A 431 -6.12 3.41 -11.27
C ASN A 431 -5.01 3.62 -12.31
N TYR A 432 -4.65 2.57 -13.08
CA TYR A 432 -3.58 2.64 -14.07
C TYR A 432 -3.76 3.75 -15.10
N SER A 433 -4.94 3.82 -15.71
CA SER A 433 -5.22 4.82 -16.75
C SER A 433 -5.13 6.24 -16.22
N PHE A 434 -5.61 6.48 -14.99
CA PHE A 434 -5.45 7.77 -14.32
C PHE A 434 -3.98 8.09 -14.02
N VAL A 435 -3.23 7.14 -13.44
CA VAL A 435 -1.80 7.31 -13.13
C VAL A 435 -1.00 7.59 -14.39
N HIS A 436 -1.24 6.83 -15.46
CA HIS A 436 -0.61 7.05 -16.76
C HIS A 436 -0.87 8.47 -17.30
N SER A 437 -2.14 8.91 -17.29
CA SER A 437 -2.50 10.26 -17.75
C SER A 437 -1.92 11.35 -16.84
N LEU A 438 -1.95 11.16 -15.53
CA LEU A 438 -1.36 12.09 -14.56
C LEU A 438 0.13 12.27 -14.82
N ASN A 439 0.87 11.18 -15.02
CA ASN A 439 2.32 11.21 -15.20
C ASN A 439 2.76 11.85 -16.55
N GLN A 440 1.83 12.13 -17.45
CA GLN A 440 2.07 12.94 -18.65
C GLN A 440 1.83 14.44 -18.43
N THR A 441 1.50 14.86 -17.21
CA THR A 441 1.20 16.26 -16.88
C THR A 441 2.17 16.81 -15.85
N ILE A 442 2.28 18.13 -15.81
CA ILE A 442 3.06 18.84 -14.77
C ILE A 442 2.47 18.68 -13.36
N TRP A 443 1.27 18.11 -13.21
CA TRP A 443 0.58 17.94 -11.93
C TRP A 443 1.10 16.75 -11.15
N SER A 444 1.71 15.77 -11.83
CA SER A 444 2.32 14.62 -11.20
C SER A 444 3.49 14.98 -10.29
N GLY A 445 3.61 14.27 -9.17
CA GLY A 445 4.79 14.32 -8.32
C GLY A 445 6.09 13.96 -9.06
N VAL A 446 6.03 13.11 -10.09
CA VAL A 446 7.19 12.72 -10.93
C VAL A 446 7.92 13.92 -11.52
N HIS A 447 7.20 14.99 -11.86
CA HIS A 447 7.76 16.19 -12.48
C HIS A 447 8.03 17.34 -11.48
N ARG A 448 7.90 17.06 -10.19
CA ARG A 448 8.25 18.02 -9.13
C ARG A 448 9.73 17.96 -8.82
N PRO A 449 10.38 19.11 -8.56
CA PRO A 449 11.73 19.07 -8.02
C PRO A 449 11.72 18.32 -6.67
N LEU A 450 12.66 17.43 -6.48
CA LEU A 450 13.00 16.94 -5.15
C LEU A 450 13.41 18.14 -4.29
N PHE A 451 13.01 18.15 -3.03
CA PHE A 451 13.37 19.24 -2.09
C PHE A 451 12.87 20.65 -2.49
N GLU A 452 11.68 20.75 -3.09
CA GLU A 452 11.08 22.07 -3.32
C GLU A 452 10.76 22.75 -1.98
N GLU A 453 11.54 23.75 -1.62
CA GLU A 453 11.39 24.51 -0.37
C GLU A 453 10.21 25.48 -0.42
N ASN A 454 9.87 25.98 -1.60
CA ASN A 454 8.78 26.90 -1.77
C ASN A 454 7.43 26.23 -1.55
N LYS A 455 6.79 26.56 -0.41
CA LYS A 455 5.52 25.96 0.01
C LYS A 455 4.39 26.16 -1.01
N PHE A 456 4.37 27.28 -1.73
CA PHE A 456 3.36 27.56 -2.75
C PHE A 456 3.56 26.67 -3.98
N LYS A 457 4.80 26.41 -4.38
CA LYS A 457 5.09 25.45 -5.45
C LYS A 457 4.72 24.02 -5.04
N ARG A 458 4.88 23.64 -3.77
CA ARG A 458 4.43 22.34 -3.25
C ARG A 458 2.91 22.18 -3.29
N MET A 459 2.15 23.26 -3.20
CA MET A 459 0.68 23.26 -3.24
C MET A 459 0.10 23.05 -4.64
N ILE A 460 0.91 23.08 -5.70
CA ILE A 460 0.40 23.01 -7.08
C ILE A 460 -0.39 21.72 -7.36
N GLY A 461 -0.04 20.58 -6.73
CA GLY A 461 -0.83 19.36 -6.81
C GLY A 461 -2.25 19.51 -6.25
N GLN A 462 -2.49 20.47 -5.34
CA GLN A 462 -3.81 20.74 -4.79
C GLN A 462 -4.76 21.42 -5.81
N LEU A 463 -4.22 21.97 -6.89
CA LEU A 463 -5.03 22.51 -8.00
C LEU A 463 -5.86 21.40 -8.67
N PHE A 464 -5.32 20.19 -8.76
CA PHE A 464 -6.08 19.04 -9.24
C PHE A 464 -7.31 18.76 -8.39
N TYR A 465 -7.15 18.65 -7.08
CA TYR A 465 -8.28 18.44 -6.15
C TYR A 465 -9.30 19.58 -6.22
N ALA A 466 -8.81 20.82 -6.27
CA ALA A 466 -9.67 22.00 -6.39
C ALA A 466 -10.47 21.93 -7.70
N GLN A 467 -9.86 21.51 -8.81
CA GLN A 467 -10.54 21.36 -10.09
C GLN A 467 -11.60 20.26 -10.06
N VAL A 468 -11.29 19.08 -9.51
CA VAL A 468 -12.25 17.99 -9.36
C VAL A 468 -13.44 18.42 -8.49
N LEU A 469 -13.18 19.08 -7.35
CA LEU A 469 -14.25 19.58 -6.46
C LEU A 469 -15.08 20.68 -7.10
N ARG A 470 -14.49 21.57 -7.89
CA ARG A 470 -15.23 22.58 -8.66
C ARG A 470 -16.23 21.96 -9.63
N MET A 471 -15.86 20.83 -10.25
CA MET A 471 -16.69 20.10 -11.19
C MET A 471 -17.70 19.18 -10.53
N SER A 472 -17.47 18.81 -9.27
CA SER A 472 -18.26 17.78 -8.58
C SER A 472 -19.23 18.35 -7.56
N ASP A 473 -18.77 19.16 -6.58
CA ASP A 473 -19.63 19.78 -5.56
C ASP A 473 -19.09 21.13 -5.09
N HIS A 474 -19.83 22.20 -5.42
CA HIS A 474 -19.47 23.58 -5.07
C HIS A 474 -19.45 23.86 -3.57
N ARG A 475 -20.20 23.12 -2.76
CA ARG A 475 -20.22 23.28 -1.29
C ARG A 475 -18.87 22.82 -0.73
N LEU A 476 -18.41 21.62 -1.12
CA LEU A 476 -17.10 21.09 -0.74
C LEU A 476 -15.95 21.96 -1.28
N TYR A 477 -16.07 22.49 -2.48
CA TYR A 477 -15.09 23.41 -3.08
C TYR A 477 -14.85 24.65 -2.21
N ARG A 478 -15.86 25.13 -1.47
CA ARG A 478 -15.80 26.32 -0.61
C ARG A 478 -15.57 26.02 0.88
N MET A 479 -15.65 24.75 1.31
CA MET A 479 -15.45 24.38 2.72
C MET A 479 -13.97 24.34 3.09
N LYS A 480 -13.60 24.94 4.24
CA LYS A 480 -12.23 24.89 4.77
C LYS A 480 -11.77 23.46 5.05
N THR A 481 -10.50 23.20 4.83
CA THR A 481 -9.79 21.98 5.26
C THR A 481 -9.30 22.13 6.71
N SER A 482 -8.74 21.06 7.29
CA SER A 482 -8.01 21.13 8.56
C SER A 482 -6.83 22.11 8.51
N LYS A 483 -6.30 22.42 7.31
CA LYS A 483 -5.25 23.42 7.10
C LYS A 483 -5.76 24.87 7.06
N GLY A 484 -7.03 25.12 7.42
CA GLY A 484 -7.63 26.45 7.54
C GLY A 484 -8.06 27.13 6.24
N TYR A 485 -7.62 26.66 5.07
CA TYR A 485 -8.01 27.18 3.75
C TYR A 485 -8.92 26.21 3.00
N ALA A 486 -9.65 26.73 2.03
CA ALA A 486 -10.57 25.94 1.21
C ALA A 486 -9.99 25.63 -0.19
N PRO A 487 -10.49 24.60 -0.89
CA PRO A 487 -10.06 24.29 -2.26
C PRO A 487 -10.16 25.47 -3.22
N ASN A 488 -11.19 26.31 -3.13
CA ASN A 488 -11.35 27.49 -3.96
C ASN A 488 -10.28 28.57 -3.71
N ASP A 489 -9.68 28.62 -2.51
CA ASP A 489 -8.58 29.55 -2.24
C ASP A 489 -7.32 29.16 -3.04
N VAL A 490 -7.16 27.88 -3.36
CA VAL A 490 -6.08 27.35 -4.20
C VAL A 490 -6.43 27.44 -5.69
N GLY A 491 -7.68 27.12 -6.04
CA GLY A 491 -8.14 26.99 -7.43
C GLY A 491 -8.40 28.35 -8.13
N GLU A 492 -8.66 29.44 -7.38
CA GLU A 492 -9.01 30.73 -7.92
C GLU A 492 -7.86 31.74 -7.71
N SER A 493 -7.20 32.19 -8.79
CA SER A 493 -6.00 33.01 -8.71
C SER A 493 -6.19 34.32 -7.93
N TRP A 494 -7.38 34.93 -8.00
CA TRP A 494 -7.71 36.16 -7.27
C TRP A 494 -7.85 35.95 -5.75
N ARG A 495 -7.98 34.70 -5.29
CA ARG A 495 -8.07 34.34 -3.87
C ARG A 495 -6.71 34.06 -3.21
N LYS A 496 -5.60 34.18 -3.93
CA LYS A 496 -4.24 34.00 -3.35
C LYS A 496 -3.98 34.84 -2.09
N PRO A 497 -4.43 36.11 -1.98
CA PRO A 497 -4.29 36.88 -0.74
C PRO A 497 -5.07 36.25 0.43
N VAL A 498 -6.26 35.68 0.16
CA VAL A 498 -7.07 35.00 1.18
C VAL A 498 -6.38 33.70 1.62
N LEU A 499 -5.80 32.95 0.68
CA LEU A 499 -5.01 31.74 0.97
C LEU A 499 -3.83 32.07 1.89
N PHE A 500 -3.08 33.13 1.56
CA PHE A 500 -1.94 33.58 2.36
C PHE A 500 -2.35 34.01 3.77
N TYR A 501 -3.40 34.83 3.90
CA TYR A 501 -3.94 35.25 5.19
C TYR A 501 -4.37 34.05 6.05
N ARG A 502 -5.14 33.11 5.50
CA ARG A 502 -5.61 31.91 6.20
C ARG A 502 -4.45 31.01 6.62
N TYR A 503 -3.43 30.89 5.77
CA TYR A 503 -2.23 30.12 6.09
C TYR A 503 -1.46 30.74 7.27
N ILE A 504 -1.32 32.08 7.31
CA ILE A 504 -0.66 32.77 8.42
C ILE A 504 -1.50 32.62 9.70
N GLN A 505 -2.80 32.88 9.64
CA GLN A 505 -3.71 32.74 10.78
C GLN A 505 -3.61 31.36 11.43
N GLN A 506 -3.53 30.31 10.61
CA GLN A 506 -3.38 28.96 11.14
C GLN A 506 -2.04 28.74 11.84
N LYS A 507 -0.96 29.29 11.33
CA LYS A 507 0.35 29.19 11.98
C LYS A 507 0.37 29.81 13.38
N PHE A 508 -0.35 30.90 13.57
CA PHE A 508 -0.50 31.52 14.89
C PHE A 508 -1.39 30.71 15.83
N ASN A 509 -2.36 29.98 15.29
CA ASN A 509 -3.27 29.14 16.09
C ASN A 509 -2.72 27.71 16.34
N GLN A 510 -1.64 27.29 15.67
CA GLN A 510 -1.04 25.96 15.82
C GLN A 510 -0.23 25.74 17.11
N ASN A 511 -0.05 26.74 17.97
CA ASN A 511 0.64 26.57 19.25
C ASN A 511 -0.12 25.68 20.26
N GLU A 512 -1.33 25.21 19.91
CA GLU A 512 -2.16 24.30 20.72
C GLU A 512 -2.58 23.02 19.97
N ALA A 513 -1.97 22.72 18.84
CA ALA A 513 -2.26 21.46 18.15
C ALA A 513 -1.65 20.30 18.94
N LEU A 514 -2.40 19.77 19.87
CA LEU A 514 -2.24 18.45 20.47
C LEU A 514 -2.00 17.42 19.37
N ASP A 515 -1.09 16.50 19.61
CA ASP A 515 -0.80 15.35 18.74
C ASP A 515 -2.13 14.61 18.49
N ASP A 516 -2.66 14.79 17.31
CA ASP A 516 -4.07 14.65 17.01
C ASP A 516 -4.58 13.21 16.93
N ASN A 517 -3.70 12.23 16.93
CA ASN A 517 -4.05 10.83 16.90
C ASN A 517 -3.51 10.13 18.14
N ASN A 518 -4.36 9.57 18.95
CA ASN A 518 -4.01 8.82 20.17
C ASN A 518 -3.12 7.57 19.91
N VAL A 519 -2.44 7.55 18.77
CA VAL A 519 -1.53 6.47 18.35
C VAL A 519 -0.35 6.35 19.32
N PHE A 520 0.15 7.47 19.88
CA PHE A 520 1.26 7.41 20.83
C PHE A 520 0.83 6.76 22.15
N SER A 521 -0.34 7.09 22.66
CA SER A 521 -0.91 6.44 23.86
C SER A 521 -1.12 4.93 23.63
N VAL A 522 -1.54 4.53 22.42
CA VAL A 522 -1.64 3.10 22.04
C VAL A 522 -0.26 2.43 22.10
N ILE A 523 0.76 3.08 21.58
CA ILE A 523 2.13 2.53 21.57
C ILE A 523 2.73 2.46 22.97
N GLU A 524 2.54 3.49 23.80
CA GLU A 524 3.00 3.47 25.20
C GLU A 524 2.35 2.34 25.99
N HIS A 525 1.02 2.20 25.86
CA HIS A 525 0.28 1.10 26.47
C HIS A 525 0.82 -0.26 26.00
N PHE A 526 0.95 -0.46 24.71
CA PHE A 526 1.46 -1.71 24.13
C PHE A 526 2.90 -2.03 24.58
N MET A 527 3.79 -1.04 24.69
CA MET A 527 5.15 -1.24 25.21
C MET A 527 5.14 -1.73 26.67
N GLN A 528 4.26 -1.18 27.50
CA GLN A 528 4.10 -1.61 28.90
C GLN A 528 3.63 -3.06 28.98
N GLU A 529 2.61 -3.42 28.23
CA GLU A 529 2.03 -4.78 28.20
C GLU A 529 2.99 -5.81 27.58
N SER A 530 3.63 -5.46 26.46
CA SER A 530 4.56 -6.39 25.76
C SER A 530 5.92 -6.54 26.43
N LYS A 531 6.27 -5.64 27.35
CA LYS A 531 7.58 -5.58 28.04
C LYS A 531 8.80 -5.51 27.10
N LEU A 532 8.60 -5.01 25.88
CA LEU A 532 9.68 -4.89 24.90
C LEU A 532 10.42 -3.56 25.09
N ASN A 533 11.71 -3.61 25.38
CA ASN A 533 12.56 -2.44 25.56
C ASN A 533 13.64 -2.29 24.48
N GLY A 534 13.74 -3.24 23.57
CA GLY A 534 14.72 -3.30 22.50
C GLY A 534 14.46 -4.44 21.53
N ILE A 535 15.37 -4.63 20.58
CA ILE A 535 15.33 -5.73 19.60
C ILE A 535 15.92 -6.99 20.27
N PRO A 536 15.18 -8.11 20.33
CA PRO A 536 15.66 -9.35 20.94
C PRO A 536 17.00 -9.80 20.34
N ASP A 537 17.89 -10.29 21.20
CA ASP A 537 19.21 -10.86 20.87
C ASP A 537 20.15 -9.93 20.08
N SER A 538 19.85 -8.64 20.04
CA SER A 538 20.61 -7.67 19.23
C SER A 538 21.42 -6.65 20.03
N GLY A 539 21.15 -6.47 21.31
CA GLY A 539 21.71 -5.38 22.12
C GLY A 539 21.19 -3.97 21.75
N ILE A 540 20.31 -3.85 20.73
CA ILE A 540 19.74 -2.58 20.29
C ILE A 540 18.55 -2.22 21.19
N THR A 541 18.58 -1.01 21.80
CA THR A 541 17.54 -0.50 22.70
C THR A 541 16.70 0.59 22.06
N PHE A 542 15.48 0.83 22.58
CA PHE A 542 14.58 1.87 22.09
C PHE A 542 14.86 3.26 22.68
N LYS A 543 15.83 3.38 23.56
CA LYS A 543 16.13 4.62 24.27
C LYS A 543 16.56 5.73 23.31
N GLY A 544 15.89 6.87 23.39
CA GLY A 544 16.23 8.08 22.61
C GLY A 544 15.74 8.08 21.17
N LEU A 545 14.97 7.08 20.72
CA LEU A 545 14.41 7.04 19.40
C LEU A 545 13.30 8.09 19.23
N ASN A 546 13.20 8.69 18.04
CA ASN A 546 12.03 9.46 17.68
C ASN A 546 10.82 8.53 17.48
N ARG A 547 9.62 9.13 17.49
CA ARG A 547 8.33 8.40 17.42
C ARG A 547 8.25 7.40 16.26
N ASP A 548 8.57 7.83 15.06
CA ASP A 548 8.40 7.01 13.85
C ASP A 548 9.37 5.81 13.85
N THR A 549 10.59 6.05 14.28
CA THR A 549 11.61 5.00 14.44
C THR A 549 11.24 4.03 15.56
N LEU A 550 10.77 4.54 16.71
CA LEU A 550 10.33 3.72 17.83
C LEU A 550 9.22 2.75 17.42
N ILE A 551 8.17 3.24 16.77
CA ILE A 551 7.03 2.42 16.32
C ILE A 551 7.52 1.31 15.37
N ASN A 552 8.40 1.62 14.45
CA ASN A 552 8.92 0.63 13.51
C ASN A 552 9.82 -0.40 14.21
N TRP A 553 10.74 0.02 15.05
CA TRP A 553 11.64 -0.88 15.76
C TRP A 553 10.88 -1.78 16.74
N LEU A 554 9.86 -1.25 17.41
CA LEU A 554 8.94 -2.04 18.22
C LEU A 554 8.20 -3.10 17.40
N SER A 555 7.79 -2.77 16.16
CA SER A 555 7.15 -3.73 15.26
C SER A 555 8.09 -4.90 14.90
N ILE A 556 9.37 -4.61 14.70
CA ILE A 556 10.41 -5.62 14.46
C ILE A 556 10.58 -6.52 15.69
N ALA A 557 10.78 -5.91 16.86
CA ALA A 557 10.97 -6.65 18.12
C ALA A 557 9.77 -7.56 18.43
N TYR A 558 8.56 -7.07 18.24
CA TYR A 558 7.34 -7.85 18.42
C TYR A 558 7.28 -9.03 17.44
N GLY A 559 7.57 -8.79 16.16
CA GLY A 559 7.62 -9.83 15.14
C GLY A 559 8.61 -10.94 15.49
N ILE A 560 9.84 -10.60 15.86
CA ILE A 560 10.87 -11.57 16.28
C ILE A 560 10.38 -12.40 17.48
N THR A 561 9.85 -11.74 18.52
CA THR A 561 9.39 -12.40 19.74
C THR A 561 8.28 -13.41 19.46
N LYS A 562 7.29 -13.03 18.65
CA LYS A 562 6.15 -13.90 18.34
C LYS A 562 6.51 -15.07 17.44
N ARG A 563 7.38 -14.86 16.46
CA ARG A 563 7.83 -15.91 15.53
C ARG A 563 8.71 -16.94 16.24
N ASN A 564 9.61 -16.50 17.10
CA ASN A 564 10.41 -17.40 17.93
C ASN A 564 9.52 -18.27 18.84
N ALA A 565 8.49 -17.69 19.48
CA ALA A 565 7.54 -18.43 20.30
C ALA A 565 6.76 -19.49 19.51
N ASN A 566 6.33 -19.17 18.29
CA ASN A 566 5.62 -20.11 17.41
C ASN A 566 6.52 -21.27 16.96
N HIS A 567 7.79 -20.98 16.64
CA HIS A 567 8.75 -22.00 16.23
C HIS A 567 9.03 -23.02 17.37
N TYR A 568 9.15 -22.56 18.61
CA TYR A 568 9.29 -23.44 19.78
C TYR A 568 8.04 -24.30 20.02
N ALA A 569 6.84 -23.76 19.77
CA ALA A 569 5.60 -24.52 19.93
C ALA A 569 5.43 -25.63 18.87
N SER A 570 5.91 -25.41 17.65
CA SER A 570 5.84 -26.39 16.55
C SER A 570 6.87 -27.51 16.65
N THR A 571 7.97 -27.32 17.39
CA THR A 571 9.03 -28.34 17.62
C THR A 571 8.76 -29.24 18.82
N THR A 572 7.69 -28.97 19.59
CA THR A 572 7.34 -29.73 20.81
C THR A 572 6.18 -30.73 20.63
N TYR A 573 5.74 -30.95 19.39
CA TYR A 573 4.71 -31.99 19.08
C TYR A 573 5.24 -33.10 18.19
#